data_99bfa431bd5d404849eb6ffcca72dd15
#
_entry.id   99bfa431bd5d404849eb6ffcca72dd15
#
_cell.length_a   1.000
_cell.length_b   1.000
_cell.length_c   1.000
_cell.angle_alpha   90.00
_cell.angle_beta   90.00
_cell.angle_gamma   90.00
#
_symmetry.space_group_name_H-M   'P 1'
#
loop_
_entity.id
_entity.type
_entity.pdbx_description
1 polymer ?
#
loop_
_entity_poly.entity_id
_entity_poly.type
_entity_poly.pdbx_seq_one_letter_code
_entity_poly.pdbx_strand_id
1 'polypeptide(L)'
;GAQIRVTGGNFVTAKPIGVRDGVDFHYTGEVRRVDVQAITTALDNDAIVVLPCLGYSASGEIFNLGIENVATAVARAIGADKLIALVEGHGIVDARGELLRELKPAQATTLLKKQVPADQSALRACIQAVQNGATRAHLISYRNNGSLLQELFTREGNGTLVAHDSA
;
A
#
# COMPACT_ATOMS: atom_id res chain seq x y z
N GLY A 1 -12.70 -17.47 17.97
CA GLY A 1 -11.69 -16.79 17.16
C GLY A 1 -12.04 -15.34 16.90
N ALA A 2 -11.05 -14.49 16.76
CA ALA A 2 -11.27 -13.08 16.44
C ALA A 2 -11.99 -12.95 15.09
N GLN A 3 -13.12 -12.24 15.06
CA GLN A 3 -13.77 -11.89 13.81
C GLN A 3 -13.10 -10.64 13.24
N ILE A 4 -12.50 -10.78 12.05
CA ILE A 4 -11.91 -9.66 11.34
C ILE A 4 -12.91 -9.17 10.31
N ARG A 5 -13.32 -7.90 10.43
CA ARG A 5 -14.19 -7.27 9.46
C ARG A 5 -13.33 -6.61 8.38
N VAL A 6 -13.59 -6.98 7.13
CA VAL A 6 -12.91 -6.40 5.96
C VAL A 6 -13.97 -5.72 5.11
N THR A 7 -13.71 -4.49 4.72
CA THR A 7 -14.59 -3.73 3.84
C THR A 7 -13.81 -3.13 2.67
N GLY A 8 -14.45 -3.04 1.53
CA GLY A 8 -13.95 -2.35 0.36
C GLY A 8 -15.00 -1.40 -0.18
N GLY A 9 -14.62 -0.51 -1.07
CA GLY A 9 -15.55 0.43 -1.66
C GLY A 9 -14.86 1.43 -2.59
N ASN A 10 -15.65 2.32 -3.18
CA ASN A 10 -15.20 3.35 -4.08
C ASN A 10 -14.72 4.58 -3.30
N PHE A 11 -13.61 4.43 -2.58
CA PHE A 11 -13.10 5.49 -1.72
C PHE A 11 -12.22 6.51 -2.44
N VAL A 12 -11.83 6.21 -3.68
CA VAL A 12 -10.88 7.03 -4.44
C VAL A 12 -11.49 7.43 -5.77
N THR A 13 -11.54 8.73 -6.03
CA THR A 13 -11.85 9.26 -7.35
C THR A 13 -10.56 9.53 -8.10
N ALA A 14 -10.61 9.32 -9.42
CA ALA A 14 -9.47 9.43 -10.31
C ALA A 14 -9.71 10.51 -11.37
N LYS A 15 -8.61 11.01 -11.91
CA LYS A 15 -8.59 11.81 -13.14
C LYS A 15 -7.61 11.17 -14.12
N PRO A 16 -7.85 11.27 -15.44
CA PRO A 16 -6.93 10.73 -16.42
C PRO A 16 -5.60 11.49 -16.38
N ILE A 17 -4.51 10.75 -16.58
CA ILE A 17 -3.20 11.38 -16.86
C ILE A 17 -3.27 12.11 -18.22
N GLY A 18 -4.00 11.52 -19.16
CA GLY A 18 -4.16 12.07 -20.50
C GLY A 18 -2.93 11.82 -21.37
N VAL A 19 -2.59 12.82 -22.18
CA VAL A 19 -1.43 12.78 -23.07
C VAL A 19 -0.30 13.60 -22.43
N ARG A 20 0.86 12.97 -22.25
CA ARG A 20 2.09 13.62 -21.76
C ARG A 20 3.25 13.24 -22.67
N ASP A 21 4.01 14.24 -23.11
CA ASP A 21 5.16 14.06 -24.00
C ASP A 21 4.82 13.22 -25.26
N GLY A 22 3.63 13.44 -25.82
CA GLY A 22 3.15 12.72 -27.00
C GLY A 22 2.65 11.30 -26.75
N VAL A 23 2.65 10.84 -25.50
CA VAL A 23 2.16 9.51 -25.12
C VAL A 23 0.77 9.62 -24.49
N ASP A 24 -0.18 8.87 -25.04
CA ASP A 24 -1.52 8.75 -24.49
C ASP A 24 -1.53 7.61 -23.45
N PHE A 25 -1.86 7.96 -22.21
CA PHE A 25 -1.90 7.00 -21.10
C PHE A 25 -3.26 6.28 -20.95
N HIS A 26 -4.20 6.55 -21.87
CA HIS A 26 -5.50 5.87 -21.93
C HIS A 26 -6.21 5.76 -20.58
N TYR A 27 -6.32 4.54 -20.04
CA TYR A 27 -7.00 4.26 -18.77
C TYR A 27 -6.09 4.32 -17.54
N THR A 28 -4.91 4.90 -17.66
CA THR A 28 -4.06 5.21 -16.53
C THR A 28 -4.42 6.56 -15.96
N GLY A 29 -4.67 6.62 -14.67
CA GLY A 29 -5.07 7.82 -13.98
C GLY A 29 -4.20 8.16 -12.80
N GLU A 30 -4.54 9.23 -12.16
CA GLU A 30 -3.98 9.65 -10.87
C GLU A 30 -5.11 9.94 -9.88
N VAL A 31 -4.80 9.92 -8.60
CA VAL A 31 -5.77 10.18 -7.55
C VAL A 31 -6.21 11.64 -7.62
N ARG A 32 -7.52 11.86 -7.71
CA ARG A 32 -8.13 13.18 -7.65
C ARG A 32 -8.57 13.52 -6.23
N ARG A 33 -9.25 12.58 -5.57
CA ARG A 33 -9.85 12.79 -4.27
C ARG A 33 -9.98 11.49 -3.51
N VAL A 34 -9.85 11.59 -2.19
CA VAL A 34 -10.06 10.48 -1.25
C VAL A 34 -11.30 10.77 -0.41
N ASP A 35 -12.19 9.79 -0.29
CA ASP A 35 -13.36 9.87 0.61
C ASP A 35 -12.91 9.55 2.04
N VAL A 36 -12.38 10.56 2.70
CA VAL A 36 -11.83 10.46 4.06
C VAL A 36 -12.88 10.01 5.06
N GLN A 37 -14.09 10.56 4.96
CA GLN A 37 -15.16 10.24 5.91
C GLN A 37 -15.57 8.78 5.83
N ALA A 38 -15.75 8.23 4.64
CA ALA A 38 -16.13 6.83 4.46
C ALA A 38 -15.05 5.89 4.98
N ILE A 39 -13.77 6.16 4.69
CA ILE A 39 -12.65 5.35 5.16
C ILE A 39 -12.54 5.43 6.68
N THR A 40 -12.59 6.62 7.25
CA THR A 40 -12.48 6.83 8.70
C THR A 40 -13.63 6.16 9.45
N THR A 41 -14.85 6.24 8.92
CA THR A 41 -16.00 5.56 9.52
C THR A 41 -15.80 4.04 9.55
N ALA A 42 -15.29 3.45 8.45
CA ALA A 42 -15.01 2.02 8.40
C ALA A 42 -13.93 1.62 9.42
N LEU A 43 -12.84 2.40 9.52
CA LEU A 43 -11.76 2.15 10.47
C LEU A 43 -12.22 2.30 11.92
N ASP A 44 -13.06 3.28 12.21
CA ASP A 44 -13.63 3.50 13.55
C ASP A 44 -14.57 2.35 13.99
N ASN A 45 -15.09 1.60 13.04
CA ASN A 45 -15.87 0.38 13.28
C ASN A 45 -15.01 -0.89 13.26
N ASP A 46 -13.71 -0.76 13.52
CA ASP A 46 -12.74 -1.85 13.60
C ASP A 46 -12.61 -2.68 12.31
N ALA A 47 -12.89 -2.08 11.16
CA ALA A 47 -12.73 -2.74 9.88
C ALA A 47 -11.30 -2.56 9.34
N ILE A 48 -10.84 -3.54 8.58
CA ILE A 48 -9.71 -3.37 7.67
C ILE A 48 -10.27 -2.83 6.36
N VAL A 49 -9.75 -1.70 5.90
CA VAL A 49 -10.19 -1.10 4.64
C VAL A 49 -9.26 -1.53 3.52
N VAL A 50 -9.83 -2.21 2.53
CA VAL A 50 -9.10 -2.67 1.34
C VAL A 50 -9.35 -1.70 0.20
N LEU A 51 -8.27 -1.20 -0.39
CA LEU A 51 -8.31 -0.25 -1.48
C LEU A 51 -7.69 -0.89 -2.73
N PRO A 52 -8.44 -1.04 -3.82
CA PRO A 52 -7.85 -1.46 -5.08
C PRO A 52 -7.06 -0.31 -5.71
N CYS A 53 -6.13 -0.64 -6.60
CA CYS A 53 -5.41 0.35 -7.40
C CYS A 53 -6.26 0.79 -8.59
N LEU A 54 -7.48 1.20 -8.32
CA LEU A 54 -8.48 1.67 -9.27
C LEU A 54 -9.18 2.89 -8.70
N GLY A 55 -9.61 3.77 -9.58
CA GLY A 55 -10.43 4.92 -9.22
C GLY A 55 -11.44 5.24 -10.31
N TYR A 56 -12.50 5.91 -9.91
CA TYR A 56 -13.56 6.33 -10.82
C TYR A 56 -13.46 7.83 -11.09
N SER A 57 -13.62 8.20 -12.37
CA SER A 57 -13.73 9.61 -12.74
C SER A 57 -15.14 10.15 -12.44
N ALA A 58 -15.30 11.45 -12.54
CA ALA A 58 -16.61 12.10 -12.36
C ALA A 58 -17.65 11.60 -13.38
N SER A 59 -17.22 11.13 -14.55
CA SER A 59 -18.09 10.56 -15.60
C SER A 59 -18.32 9.04 -15.44
N GLY A 60 -17.79 8.42 -14.40
CA GLY A 60 -17.95 7.00 -14.12
C GLY A 60 -16.99 6.07 -14.83
N GLU A 61 -15.98 6.60 -15.53
CA GLU A 61 -14.94 5.78 -16.14
C GLU A 61 -13.97 5.25 -15.07
N ILE A 62 -13.48 4.02 -15.30
CA ILE A 62 -12.53 3.37 -14.39
C ILE A 62 -11.11 3.61 -14.90
N PHE A 63 -10.24 4.07 -14.01
CA PHE A 63 -8.82 4.26 -14.28
C PHE A 63 -7.94 3.39 -13.41
N ASN A 64 -6.86 2.87 -13.98
CA ASN A 64 -5.80 2.19 -13.25
C ASN A 64 -4.94 3.23 -12.53
N LEU A 65 -4.71 2.99 -11.25
CA LEU A 65 -3.89 3.85 -10.39
C LEU A 65 -2.66 3.10 -9.91
N GLY A 66 -1.56 3.82 -9.71
CA GLY A 66 -0.37 3.23 -9.11
C GLY A 66 -0.56 2.97 -7.62
N ILE A 67 -0.03 1.85 -7.14
CA ILE A 67 -0.09 1.51 -5.70
C ILE A 67 0.52 2.62 -4.84
N GLU A 68 1.63 3.20 -5.27
CA GLU A 68 2.29 4.30 -4.57
C GLU A 68 1.37 5.52 -4.46
N ASN A 69 0.69 5.89 -5.53
CA ASN A 69 -0.21 7.04 -5.56
C ASN A 69 -1.41 6.85 -4.64
N VAL A 70 -2.06 5.70 -4.69
CA VAL A 70 -3.20 5.38 -3.82
C VAL A 70 -2.77 5.34 -2.37
N ALA A 71 -1.73 4.59 -2.05
CA ALA A 71 -1.25 4.44 -0.68
C ALA A 71 -0.83 5.78 -0.07
N THR A 72 -0.08 6.58 -0.81
CA THR A 72 0.39 7.88 -0.32
C THR A 72 -0.77 8.86 -0.11
N ALA A 73 -1.68 8.96 -1.07
CA ALA A 73 -2.81 9.86 -0.98
C ALA A 73 -3.75 9.50 0.17
N VAL A 74 -4.09 8.22 0.32
CA VAL A 74 -4.99 7.75 1.36
C VAL A 74 -4.34 7.85 2.74
N ALA A 75 -3.11 7.36 2.90
CA ALA A 75 -2.40 7.40 4.18
C ALA A 75 -2.26 8.82 4.71
N ARG A 76 -1.95 9.79 3.85
CA ARG A 76 -1.89 11.20 4.21
C ARG A 76 -3.26 11.75 4.60
N ALA A 77 -4.28 11.47 3.80
CA ALA A 77 -5.60 12.05 3.98
C ALA A 77 -6.24 11.64 5.31
N ILE A 78 -6.03 10.41 5.75
CA ILE A 78 -6.62 9.87 6.99
C ILE A 78 -5.65 9.87 8.18
N GLY A 79 -4.37 10.20 7.98
CA GLY A 79 -3.37 10.07 9.04
C GLY A 79 -3.19 8.61 9.46
N ALA A 80 -3.03 7.71 8.52
CA ALA A 80 -2.99 6.27 8.78
C ALA A 80 -1.87 5.90 9.74
N ASP A 81 -2.18 5.05 10.72
CA ASP A 81 -1.21 4.48 11.65
C ASP A 81 -0.46 3.31 11.02
N LYS A 82 -1.15 2.50 10.24
CA LYS A 82 -0.59 1.34 9.54
C LYS A 82 -0.96 1.34 8.07
N LEU A 83 -0.01 0.97 7.23
CA LEU A 83 -0.20 0.68 5.82
C LEU A 83 0.15 -0.78 5.56
N ILE A 84 -0.65 -1.46 4.76
CA ILE A 84 -0.35 -2.80 4.29
C ILE A 84 -0.38 -2.78 2.77
N ALA A 85 0.77 -3.01 2.15
CA ALA A 85 0.90 -3.14 0.71
C ALA A 85 0.92 -4.62 0.32
N LEU A 86 0.00 -5.04 -0.55
CA LEU A 86 -0.08 -6.42 -1.00
C LEU A 86 0.67 -6.56 -2.32
N VAL A 87 1.59 -7.51 -2.36
CA VAL A 87 2.44 -7.79 -3.52
C VAL A 87 2.39 -9.26 -3.92
N GLU A 88 2.86 -9.57 -5.12
CA GLU A 88 2.93 -10.94 -5.62
C GLU A 88 4.03 -11.76 -4.95
N GLY A 89 5.21 -11.16 -4.78
CA GLY A 89 6.37 -11.79 -4.15
C GLY A 89 6.25 -11.92 -2.64
N HIS A 90 7.25 -12.54 -2.01
CA HIS A 90 7.23 -12.80 -0.56
C HIS A 90 7.58 -11.58 0.30
N GLY A 91 8.14 -10.56 -0.29
CA GLY A 91 8.66 -9.37 0.40
C GLY A 91 10.03 -9.00 -0.15
N ILE A 92 10.78 -8.25 0.62
CA ILE A 92 12.11 -7.79 0.23
C ILE A 92 13.15 -8.82 0.67
N VAL A 93 13.98 -9.22 -0.26
CA VAL A 93 15.05 -10.21 -0.02
C VAL A 93 16.43 -9.57 -0.12
N ASP A 94 17.41 -10.16 0.57
CA ASP A 94 18.80 -9.77 0.49
C ASP A 94 19.48 -10.36 -0.76
N ALA A 95 20.78 -10.12 -0.91
CA ALA A 95 21.57 -10.64 -2.02
C ALA A 95 21.62 -12.17 -2.07
N ARG A 96 21.34 -12.84 -0.97
CA ARG A 96 21.30 -14.32 -0.85
C ARG A 96 19.91 -14.89 -1.13
N GLY A 97 18.90 -14.03 -1.35
CA GLY A 97 17.52 -14.45 -1.53
C GLY A 97 16.76 -14.68 -0.22
N GLU A 98 17.35 -14.33 0.92
CA GLU A 98 16.69 -14.47 2.21
C GLU A 98 15.79 -13.25 2.51
N LEU A 99 14.60 -13.52 3.06
CA LEU A 99 13.63 -12.48 3.38
C LEU A 99 14.17 -11.54 4.47
N LEU A 100 14.12 -10.25 4.19
CA LEU A 100 14.41 -9.20 5.16
C LEU A 100 13.11 -8.85 5.88
N ARG A 101 12.97 -9.30 7.11
CA ARG A 101 11.71 -9.19 7.86
C ARG A 101 11.44 -7.81 8.41
N GLU A 102 12.48 -7.04 8.67
CA GLU A 102 12.36 -5.71 9.26
C GLU A 102 13.41 -4.78 8.67
N LEU A 103 12.97 -3.61 8.24
CA LEU A 103 13.83 -2.59 7.62
C LEU A 103 13.48 -1.21 8.21
N LYS A 104 14.51 -0.42 8.49
CA LYS A 104 14.33 1.01 8.70
C LYS A 104 14.18 1.72 7.36
N PRO A 105 13.49 2.86 7.30
CA PRO A 105 13.30 3.58 6.03
C PRO A 105 14.57 3.84 5.24
N ALA A 106 15.67 4.18 5.91
CA ALA A 106 16.97 4.40 5.25
C ALA A 106 17.52 3.13 4.60
N GLN A 107 17.41 1.98 5.28
CA GLN A 107 17.82 0.69 4.74
C GLN A 107 16.94 0.31 3.54
N ALA A 108 15.63 0.48 3.65
CA ALA A 108 14.70 0.19 2.58
C ALA A 108 14.98 1.04 1.34
N THR A 109 15.31 2.31 1.51
CA THR A 109 15.66 3.22 0.41
C THR A 109 16.86 2.73 -0.38
N THR A 110 17.88 2.16 0.28
CA THR A 110 19.05 1.62 -0.41
C THR A 110 18.75 0.39 -1.26
N LEU A 111 17.66 -0.30 -0.95
CA LEU A 111 17.27 -1.54 -1.63
C LEU A 111 16.28 -1.31 -2.80
N LEU A 112 15.74 -0.09 -2.93
CA LEU A 112 14.71 0.21 -3.94
C LEU A 112 15.13 -0.17 -5.36
N LYS A 113 16.33 0.20 -5.79
CA LYS A 113 16.78 0.00 -7.16
C LYS A 113 16.98 -1.47 -7.53
N LYS A 114 17.09 -2.34 -6.54
CA LYS A 114 17.28 -3.78 -6.73
C LYS A 114 15.97 -4.56 -6.89
N GLN A 115 14.85 -3.88 -6.68
CA GLN A 115 13.53 -4.52 -6.74
C GLN A 115 12.95 -4.46 -8.16
N VAL A 116 12.10 -5.44 -8.48
CA VAL A 116 11.26 -5.36 -9.68
C VAL A 116 10.28 -4.18 -9.56
N PRO A 117 9.78 -3.60 -10.68
CA PRO A 117 8.99 -2.36 -10.63
C PRO A 117 7.80 -2.39 -9.68
N ALA A 118 7.05 -3.50 -9.63
CA ALA A 118 5.89 -3.63 -8.74
C ALA A 118 6.30 -3.58 -7.26
N ASP A 119 7.36 -4.31 -6.88
CA ASP A 119 7.88 -4.32 -5.53
C ASP A 119 8.54 -3.00 -5.17
N GLN A 120 9.18 -2.35 -6.13
CA GLN A 120 9.77 -1.03 -5.95
C GLN A 120 8.70 0.01 -5.59
N SER A 121 7.58 0.03 -6.30
CA SER A 121 6.47 0.94 -6.01
C SER A 121 5.84 0.67 -4.64
N ALA A 122 5.64 -0.60 -4.30
CA ALA A 122 5.09 -1.00 -3.01
C ALA A 122 6.04 -0.64 -1.86
N LEU A 123 7.33 -0.88 -2.01
CA LEU A 123 8.34 -0.53 -1.01
C LEU A 123 8.43 0.98 -0.82
N ARG A 124 8.39 1.75 -1.90
CA ARG A 124 8.38 3.21 -1.83
C ARG A 124 7.15 3.73 -1.10
N ALA A 125 5.98 3.13 -1.35
CA ALA A 125 4.76 3.46 -0.61
C ALA A 125 4.92 3.22 0.90
N CYS A 126 5.52 2.10 1.30
CA CYS A 126 5.79 1.79 2.71
C CYS A 126 6.77 2.79 3.33
N ILE A 127 7.85 3.12 2.64
CA ILE A 127 8.83 4.11 3.11
C ILE A 127 8.15 5.46 3.33
N GLN A 128 7.40 5.93 2.36
CA GLN A 128 6.71 7.23 2.43
C GLN A 128 5.67 7.27 3.54
N ALA A 129 4.92 6.19 3.73
CA ALA A 129 3.94 6.11 4.81
C ALA A 129 4.60 6.30 6.18
N VAL A 130 5.70 5.61 6.44
CA VAL A 130 6.43 5.69 7.70
C VAL A 130 7.09 7.06 7.88
N GLN A 131 7.67 7.61 6.83
CA GLN A 131 8.26 8.96 6.86
C GLN A 131 7.21 10.05 7.09
N ASN A 132 5.97 9.81 6.72
CA ASN A 132 4.85 10.75 6.90
C ASN A 132 4.03 10.50 8.17
N GLY A 133 4.51 9.64 9.08
CA GLY A 133 3.92 9.48 10.40
C GLY A 133 3.24 8.16 10.71
N ALA A 134 3.11 7.24 9.74
CA ALA A 134 2.62 5.91 10.04
C ALA A 134 3.61 5.19 10.97
N THR A 135 3.09 4.47 11.95
CA THR A 135 3.93 3.69 12.88
C THR A 135 4.60 2.53 12.19
N ARG A 136 3.89 1.86 11.30
CA ARG A 136 4.33 0.68 10.59
C ARG A 136 3.80 0.64 9.18
N ALA A 137 4.59 0.08 8.28
CA ALA A 137 4.14 -0.29 6.95
C ALA A 137 4.60 -1.71 6.65
N HIS A 138 3.69 -2.53 6.17
CA HIS A 138 3.93 -3.94 5.87
C HIS A 138 3.85 -4.19 4.39
N LEU A 139 4.76 -5.00 3.88
CA LEU A 139 4.75 -5.47 2.51
C LEU A 139 4.55 -6.97 2.55
N ILE A 140 3.39 -7.45 2.10
CA ILE A 140 2.92 -8.82 2.31
C ILE A 140 2.51 -9.46 0.98
N SER A 141 2.82 -10.76 0.82
CA SER A 141 2.36 -11.52 -0.33
C SER A 141 0.85 -11.78 -0.26
N TYR A 142 0.14 -11.48 -1.34
CA TYR A 142 -1.27 -11.88 -1.46
C TYR A 142 -1.45 -13.35 -1.86
N ARG A 143 -0.37 -14.04 -2.24
CA ARG A 143 -0.41 -15.44 -2.67
C ARG A 143 -0.45 -16.43 -1.53
N ASN A 144 0.01 -16.04 -0.36
CA ASN A 144 0.06 -16.93 0.81
C ASN A 144 -1.19 -16.77 1.66
N ASN A 145 -1.99 -17.83 1.76
CA ASN A 145 -3.14 -17.85 2.63
C ASN A 145 -2.71 -17.65 4.09
N GLY A 146 -3.36 -16.70 4.75
CA GLY A 146 -3.07 -16.38 6.14
C GLY A 146 -1.86 -15.47 6.38
N SER A 147 -1.10 -15.09 5.35
CA SER A 147 0.04 -14.17 5.49
C SER A 147 -0.34 -12.87 6.17
N LEU A 148 -1.49 -12.31 5.82
CA LEU A 148 -1.99 -11.09 6.42
C LEU A 148 -2.17 -11.23 7.93
N LEU A 149 -2.80 -12.32 8.37
CA LEU A 149 -3.02 -12.58 9.78
C LEU A 149 -1.70 -12.80 10.51
N GLN A 150 -0.79 -13.56 9.93
CA GLN A 150 0.52 -13.80 10.52
C GLN A 150 1.31 -12.50 10.68
N GLU A 151 1.34 -11.66 9.65
CA GLU A 151 2.07 -10.40 9.69
C GLU A 151 1.50 -9.41 10.71
N LEU A 152 0.17 -9.37 10.85
CA LEU A 152 -0.49 -8.43 11.76
C LEU A 152 -0.46 -8.87 13.22
N PHE A 153 -0.48 -10.18 13.47
CA PHE A 153 -0.71 -10.72 14.82
C PHE A 153 0.43 -11.57 15.38
N THR A 154 1.47 -11.83 14.62
CA THR A 154 2.62 -12.59 15.08
C THR A 154 3.93 -11.84 14.88
N ARG A 155 4.94 -12.18 15.70
CA ARG A 155 6.29 -11.65 15.50
C ARG A 155 7.04 -12.35 14.36
N GLU A 156 6.55 -13.47 13.91
CA GLU A 156 7.13 -14.28 12.83
C GLU A 156 6.38 -14.09 11.53
N GLY A 157 6.11 -12.83 11.17
CA GLY A 157 5.42 -12.50 9.93
C GLY A 157 6.15 -13.00 8.70
N ASN A 158 5.40 -13.23 7.62
CA ASN A 158 5.90 -13.73 6.34
C ASN A 158 6.22 -12.61 5.34
N GLY A 159 6.18 -11.37 5.77
CA GLY A 159 6.44 -10.21 4.93
C GLY A 159 7.62 -9.38 5.40
N THR A 160 7.69 -8.18 4.88
CA THR A 160 8.69 -7.19 5.28
C THR A 160 8.00 -6.04 6.00
N LEU A 161 8.47 -5.74 7.20
CA LEU A 161 8.03 -4.58 7.99
C LEU A 161 8.99 -3.42 7.75
N VAL A 162 8.45 -2.24 7.49
CA VAL A 162 9.20 -0.98 7.46
C VAL A 162 8.75 -0.14 8.66
N ALA A 163 9.68 0.21 9.53
CA ALA A 163 9.40 1.00 10.72
C ALA A 163 10.68 1.72 11.19
N HIS A 164 10.54 2.84 11.89
CA HIS A 164 11.69 3.56 12.46
C HIS A 164 12.33 2.79 13.60
N ASP A 165 11.49 2.18 14.45
CA ASP A 165 11.92 1.44 15.62
C ASP A 165 11.47 -0.01 15.54
N SER A 166 12.29 -0.90 16.12
CA SER A 166 11.93 -2.31 16.26
C SER A 166 10.68 -2.44 17.13
N ALA A 167 9.74 -3.19 16.64
CA ALA A 167 8.50 -3.43 17.36
C ALA A 167 8.70 -4.42 18.53
#